data_32faeadd3e530affc48df5dd7f28b35a
#
_entry.id   32faeadd3e530affc48df5dd7f28b35a
#
_cell.length_a   1.000
_cell.length_b   1.000
_cell.length_c   1.000
_cell.angle_alpha   90.00
_cell.angle_beta   90.00
_cell.angle_gamma   90.00
#
_symmetry.space_group_name_H-M   'P 1'
#
loop_
_entity.id
_entity.type
_entity.pdbx_description
1 polymer ?
#
loop_
_entity_poly.entity_id
_entity_poly.type
_entity_poly.pdbx_seq_one_letter_code
_entity_poly.pdbx_strand_id
1 'polypeptide(L)'
;MKLKHSLFTRRQFLDGMIGGWLGALLASFLYPIVKFIFPPYREPDEVILAFSEFKDMPPNSVKNFAWGSKPGILKRNDDGTYWAFVGVCTHLDCNVTYLPDQRKFFCACHDGWYDDSGRNIGGPPPKPLRRLILVIEEEKLIVRKESPEEVL
;
A
#
# COMPACT_ATOMS: atom_id res chain seq x y z
N MET A 1 58.78 -10.46 -21.12
CA MET A 1 57.29 -10.25 -21.09
C MET A 1 57.02 -8.83 -21.56
N LYS A 2 56.66 -8.62 -22.87
CA LYS A 2 56.44 -7.26 -23.45
C LYS A 2 55.01 -6.86 -23.10
N LEU A 3 54.84 -5.86 -22.24
CA LEU A 3 53.59 -5.17 -22.02
C LEU A 3 53.21 -4.42 -23.32
N LYS A 4 52.20 -4.97 -24.02
CA LYS A 4 51.59 -4.32 -25.20
C LYS A 4 50.72 -3.16 -24.68
N HIS A 5 51.30 -1.97 -24.58
CA HIS A 5 50.51 -0.73 -24.40
C HIS A 5 49.62 -0.55 -25.63
N SER A 6 48.38 -0.97 -25.52
CA SER A 6 47.32 -0.65 -26.49
C SER A 6 47.03 0.84 -26.32
N LEU A 7 47.65 1.66 -27.16
CA LEU A 7 47.34 3.09 -27.23
C LEU A 7 45.91 3.24 -27.75
N PHE A 8 45.05 3.79 -26.92
CA PHE A 8 43.69 4.17 -27.33
C PHE A 8 43.75 5.13 -28.53
N THR A 9 43.14 4.75 -29.62
CA THR A 9 43.11 5.62 -30.82
C THR A 9 42.08 6.74 -30.62
N ARG A 10 42.29 7.90 -31.25
CA ARG A 10 41.35 9.04 -31.21
C ARG A 10 39.92 8.63 -31.60
N ARG A 11 39.81 7.72 -32.57
CA ARG A 11 38.53 7.17 -33.02
C ARG A 11 37.85 6.37 -31.92
N GLN A 12 38.55 5.46 -31.28
CA GLN A 12 38.00 4.66 -30.16
C GLN A 12 37.55 5.53 -29.00
N PHE A 13 38.27 6.61 -28.70
CA PHE A 13 37.87 7.59 -27.69
C PHE A 13 36.55 8.29 -28.08
N LEU A 14 36.45 8.80 -29.31
CA LEU A 14 35.25 9.48 -29.82
C LEU A 14 34.04 8.51 -29.86
N ASP A 15 34.23 7.30 -30.37
CA ASP A 15 33.18 6.26 -30.40
C ASP A 15 32.71 5.92 -29.00
N GLY A 16 33.61 5.84 -28.04
CA GLY A 16 33.29 5.63 -26.64
C GLY A 16 32.49 6.78 -26.00
N MET A 17 32.88 8.02 -26.29
CA MET A 17 32.14 9.23 -25.86
C MET A 17 30.72 9.27 -26.45
N ILE A 18 30.60 9.07 -27.75
CA ILE A 18 29.29 9.08 -28.45
C ILE A 18 28.42 7.96 -27.89
N GLY A 19 28.96 6.72 -27.76
CA GLY A 19 28.23 5.61 -27.20
C GLY A 19 27.80 5.84 -25.74
N GLY A 20 28.67 6.43 -24.93
CA GLY A 20 28.35 6.81 -23.53
C GLY A 20 27.23 7.85 -23.47
N TRP A 21 27.28 8.89 -24.29
CA TRP A 21 26.24 9.91 -24.38
C TRP A 21 24.90 9.34 -24.83
N LEU A 22 24.90 8.53 -25.90
CA LEU A 22 23.67 7.86 -26.36
C LEU A 22 23.11 6.92 -25.33
N GLY A 23 23.96 6.16 -24.64
CA GLY A 23 23.54 5.30 -23.53
C GLY A 23 22.93 6.08 -22.36
N ALA A 24 23.54 7.21 -21.98
CA ALA A 24 23.02 8.08 -20.94
C ALA A 24 21.67 8.71 -21.31
N LEU A 25 21.53 9.16 -22.56
CA LEU A 25 20.26 9.68 -23.07
C LEU A 25 19.17 8.60 -23.03
N LEU A 26 19.47 7.40 -23.53
CA LEU A 26 18.53 6.30 -23.53
C LEU A 26 18.12 5.92 -22.10
N ALA A 27 19.07 5.83 -21.18
CA ALA A 27 18.80 5.55 -19.78
C ALA A 27 17.93 6.64 -19.13
N SER A 28 18.19 7.92 -19.47
CA SER A 28 17.40 9.06 -18.97
C SER A 28 15.94 9.00 -19.41
N PHE A 29 15.66 8.52 -20.62
CA PHE A 29 14.28 8.31 -21.08
C PHE A 29 13.64 7.05 -20.50
N LEU A 30 14.37 5.94 -20.44
CA LEU A 30 13.81 4.65 -20.00
C LEU A 30 13.59 4.61 -18.50
N TYR A 31 14.46 5.24 -17.70
CA TYR A 31 14.35 5.22 -16.23
C TYR A 31 12.98 5.69 -15.70
N PRO A 32 12.47 6.89 -16.06
CA PRO A 32 11.16 7.34 -15.60
C PRO A 32 10.01 6.44 -16.10
N ILE A 33 10.11 5.90 -17.31
CA ILE A 33 9.12 4.98 -17.87
C ILE A 33 9.05 3.71 -17.03
N VAL A 34 10.20 3.10 -16.74
CA VAL A 34 10.26 1.89 -15.90
C VAL A 34 9.74 2.18 -14.48
N LYS A 35 10.10 3.32 -13.88
CA LYS A 35 9.61 3.73 -12.56
C LYS A 35 8.11 4.01 -12.54
N PHE A 36 7.55 4.50 -13.64
CA PHE A 36 6.11 4.71 -13.78
C PHE A 36 5.35 3.39 -13.94
N ILE A 37 5.86 2.46 -14.76
CA ILE A 37 5.21 1.15 -14.99
C ILE A 37 5.34 0.24 -13.77
N PHE A 38 6.49 0.29 -13.07
CA PHE A 38 6.79 -0.53 -11.89
C PHE A 38 7.07 0.37 -10.68
N PRO A 39 6.05 1.08 -10.15
CA PRO A 39 6.24 1.90 -8.96
C PRO A 39 6.64 1.00 -7.79
N PRO A 40 7.67 1.36 -7.01
CA PRO A 40 8.03 0.59 -5.83
C PRO A 40 6.91 0.74 -4.78
N TYR A 41 6.04 -0.25 -4.71
CA TYR A 41 5.04 -0.32 -3.66
C TYR A 41 5.72 -0.74 -2.35
N ARG A 42 5.67 0.14 -1.36
CA ARG A 42 6.08 -0.18 0.02
C ARG A 42 4.87 0.04 0.93
N GLU A 43 4.41 -1.02 1.54
CA GLU A 43 3.49 -0.89 2.65
C GLU A 43 4.26 -0.35 3.85
N PRO A 44 3.72 0.63 4.58
CA PRO A 44 4.31 1.07 5.83
C PRO A 44 4.27 -0.07 6.85
N ASP A 45 5.26 -0.13 7.72
CA ASP A 45 5.25 -1.07 8.84
C ASP A 45 4.32 -0.56 9.94
N GLU A 46 4.30 0.78 10.10
CA GLU A 46 3.40 1.44 11.01
C GLU A 46 3.00 2.84 10.50
N VAL A 47 1.84 3.32 10.95
CA VAL A 47 1.34 4.68 10.71
C VAL A 47 0.85 5.24 12.03
N ILE A 48 1.29 6.45 12.37
CA ILE A 48 0.88 7.17 13.57
C ILE A 48 -0.13 8.24 13.18
N LEU A 49 -1.32 8.17 13.76
CA LEU A 49 -2.41 9.10 13.53
C LEU A 49 -2.70 9.89 14.82
N ALA A 50 -3.19 11.11 14.70
CA ALA A 50 -3.69 11.86 15.85
C ALA A 50 -5.03 11.27 16.30
N PHE A 51 -5.12 10.73 17.51
CA PHE A 51 -6.35 10.11 18.01
C PHE A 51 -7.50 11.13 18.11
N SER A 52 -7.17 12.40 18.32
CA SER A 52 -8.15 13.50 18.35
C SER A 52 -9.06 13.57 17.11
N GLU A 53 -8.56 13.13 15.95
CA GLU A 53 -9.35 13.09 14.71
C GLU A 53 -10.41 11.98 14.70
N PHE A 54 -10.25 10.95 15.53
CA PHE A 54 -11.05 9.72 15.50
C PHE A 54 -11.90 9.49 16.75
N LYS A 55 -11.59 10.15 17.87
CA LYS A 55 -12.29 9.96 19.16
C LYS A 55 -13.78 10.25 19.10
N ASP A 56 -14.18 11.24 18.26
CA ASP A 56 -15.55 11.71 18.15
C ASP A 56 -16.35 11.02 17.01
N MET A 57 -15.83 9.90 16.48
CA MET A 57 -16.57 9.11 15.49
C MET A 57 -17.85 8.54 16.11
N PRO A 58 -19.01 8.58 15.40
CA PRO A 58 -20.21 7.88 15.84
C PRO A 58 -19.99 6.36 15.98
N PRO A 59 -20.74 5.68 16.84
CA PRO A 59 -20.77 4.20 16.84
C PRO A 59 -21.16 3.66 15.47
N ASN A 60 -20.67 2.48 15.12
CA ASN A 60 -20.91 1.82 13.83
C ASN A 60 -20.56 2.69 12.61
N SER A 61 -19.50 3.46 12.70
CA SER A 61 -19.02 4.32 11.61
C SER A 61 -17.58 3.99 11.22
N VAL A 62 -17.18 4.45 10.04
CA VAL A 62 -15.80 4.31 9.55
C VAL A 62 -15.22 5.66 9.15
N LYS A 63 -13.90 5.75 9.26
CA LYS A 63 -13.12 6.88 8.75
C LYS A 63 -11.89 6.33 8.03
N ASN A 64 -11.59 6.93 6.89
CA ASN A 64 -10.43 6.51 6.10
C ASN A 64 -9.17 7.23 6.56
N PHE A 65 -8.04 6.55 6.44
CA PHE A 65 -6.71 7.11 6.63
C PHE A 65 -5.75 6.60 5.54
N ALA A 66 -4.57 7.17 5.42
CA ALA A 66 -3.58 6.72 4.44
C ALA A 66 -2.77 5.54 4.99
N TRP A 67 -2.79 4.41 4.30
CA TRP A 67 -1.95 3.25 4.58
C TRP A 67 -0.99 3.02 3.39
N GLY A 68 0.11 3.77 3.36
CA GLY A 68 0.98 3.83 2.18
C GLY A 68 0.23 4.35 0.96
N SER A 69 0.21 3.58 -0.13
CA SER A 69 -0.53 3.91 -1.36
C SER A 69 -1.96 3.38 -1.37
N LYS A 70 -2.39 2.65 -0.34
CA LYS A 70 -3.74 2.09 -0.21
C LYS A 70 -4.54 2.85 0.85
N PRO A 71 -5.87 2.88 0.79
CA PRO A 71 -6.67 3.37 1.89
C PRO A 71 -6.61 2.41 3.07
N GLY A 72 -6.48 2.94 4.28
CA GLY A 72 -6.83 2.26 5.52
C GLY A 72 -8.24 2.66 5.93
N ILE A 73 -8.96 1.78 6.60
CA ILE A 73 -10.29 2.03 7.17
C ILE A 73 -10.19 1.81 8.67
N LEU A 74 -10.48 2.85 9.45
CA LEU A 74 -10.70 2.76 10.88
C LEU A 74 -12.21 2.68 11.12
N LYS A 75 -12.66 1.64 11.81
CA LYS A 75 -14.05 1.41 12.19
C LYS A 75 -14.20 1.56 13.69
N ARG A 76 -15.18 2.36 14.13
CA ARG A 76 -15.64 2.37 15.52
C ARG A 76 -16.83 1.44 15.68
N ASN A 77 -16.71 0.45 16.54
CA ASN A 77 -17.77 -0.50 16.87
C ASN A 77 -18.80 0.11 17.84
N ASP A 78 -19.95 -0.53 18.02
CA ASP A 78 -21.00 -0.07 18.94
C ASP A 78 -20.55 -0.10 20.41
N ASP A 79 -19.66 -1.02 20.77
CA ASP A 79 -19.07 -1.16 22.10
C ASP A 79 -17.96 -0.12 22.39
N GLY A 80 -17.68 0.77 21.44
CA GLY A 80 -16.63 1.78 21.55
C GLY A 80 -15.24 1.31 21.17
N THR A 81 -15.05 0.03 20.84
CA THR A 81 -13.77 -0.48 20.36
C THR A 81 -13.49 -0.04 18.91
N TYR A 82 -12.22 -0.07 18.52
CA TYR A 82 -11.80 0.28 17.20
C TYR A 82 -11.18 -0.90 16.47
N TRP A 83 -11.48 -1.03 15.19
CA TRP A 83 -10.84 -1.98 14.29
C TRP A 83 -10.26 -1.24 13.10
N ALA A 84 -9.13 -1.71 12.60
CA ALA A 84 -8.54 -1.16 11.39
C ALA A 84 -8.35 -2.26 10.35
N PHE A 85 -8.59 -1.88 9.10
CA PHE A 85 -8.46 -2.75 7.95
C PHE A 85 -7.72 -2.02 6.83
N VAL A 86 -7.05 -2.78 5.96
CA VAL A 86 -6.67 -2.27 4.66
C VAL A 86 -7.91 -2.21 3.79
N GLY A 87 -8.28 -1.04 3.34
CA GLY A 87 -9.55 -0.74 2.67
C GLY A 87 -9.62 -1.16 1.22
N VAL A 88 -8.97 -2.27 0.85
CA VAL A 88 -8.98 -2.80 -0.51
C VAL A 88 -9.49 -4.24 -0.54
N CYS A 89 -10.24 -4.55 -1.60
CA CYS A 89 -10.80 -5.86 -1.84
C CYS A 89 -9.71 -6.90 -2.12
N THR A 90 -9.82 -8.06 -1.50
CA THR A 90 -8.84 -9.15 -1.64
C THR A 90 -8.92 -9.89 -2.99
N HIS A 91 -9.83 -9.49 -3.87
CA HIS A 91 -9.92 -10.01 -5.23
C HIS A 91 -8.91 -9.32 -6.17
N LEU A 92 -9.07 -8.02 -6.44
CA LEU A 92 -8.25 -7.23 -7.37
C LEU A 92 -7.98 -5.80 -6.86
N ASP A 93 -7.79 -5.64 -5.56
CA ASP A 93 -7.37 -4.38 -4.92
C ASP A 93 -8.29 -3.16 -5.16
N CYS A 94 -9.55 -3.36 -5.57
CA CYS A 94 -10.53 -2.28 -5.62
C CYS A 94 -10.83 -1.76 -4.21
N ASN A 95 -11.11 -0.47 -4.07
CA ASN A 95 -11.50 0.10 -2.79
C ASN A 95 -12.84 -0.48 -2.30
N VAL A 96 -12.93 -0.74 -1.01
CA VAL A 96 -14.17 -1.17 -0.37
C VAL A 96 -14.82 0.01 0.36
N THR A 97 -16.15 -0.02 0.42
CA THR A 97 -16.98 0.97 1.12
C THR A 97 -17.73 0.29 2.25
N TYR A 98 -17.79 0.90 3.43
CA TYR A 98 -18.62 0.43 4.52
C TYR A 98 -20.05 0.95 4.38
N LEU A 99 -21.03 0.07 4.59
CA LEU A 99 -22.46 0.37 4.56
C LEU A 99 -23.01 0.22 5.99
N PRO A 100 -23.13 1.33 6.75
CA PRO A 100 -23.51 1.28 8.16
C PRO A 100 -24.88 0.64 8.41
N ASP A 101 -25.84 0.89 7.52
CA ASP A 101 -27.21 0.34 7.63
C ASP A 101 -27.26 -1.18 7.50
N GLN A 102 -26.33 -1.76 6.73
CA GLN A 102 -26.22 -3.20 6.51
C GLN A 102 -25.14 -3.85 7.37
N ARG A 103 -24.30 -3.06 8.03
CA ARG A 103 -23.11 -3.51 8.78
C ARG A 103 -22.21 -4.41 7.94
N LYS A 104 -21.90 -3.97 6.71
CA LYS A 104 -21.11 -4.73 5.75
C LYS A 104 -20.14 -3.84 5.00
N PHE A 105 -19.02 -4.44 4.58
CA PHE A 105 -18.17 -3.81 3.58
C PHE A 105 -18.54 -4.34 2.19
N PHE A 106 -18.54 -3.44 1.23
CA PHE A 106 -18.92 -3.69 -0.14
C PHE A 106 -17.85 -3.25 -1.12
N CYS A 107 -17.55 -4.09 -2.10
CA CYS A 107 -16.70 -3.79 -3.23
C CYS A 107 -17.51 -3.75 -4.52
N ALA A 108 -17.71 -2.55 -5.08
CA ALA A 108 -18.54 -2.34 -6.26
C ALA A 108 -17.97 -2.90 -7.57
N CYS A 109 -16.66 -3.23 -7.63
CA CYS A 109 -16.03 -3.71 -8.86
C CYS A 109 -16.61 -5.05 -9.34
N HIS A 110 -16.80 -6.00 -8.43
CA HIS A 110 -17.25 -7.34 -8.77
C HIS A 110 -18.22 -7.91 -7.73
N ASP A 111 -19.00 -7.04 -7.09
CA ASP A 111 -20.02 -7.43 -6.10
C ASP A 111 -19.44 -8.25 -4.93
N GLY A 112 -18.28 -7.81 -4.42
CA GLY A 112 -17.63 -8.45 -3.27
C GLY A 112 -18.21 -7.98 -1.95
N TRP A 113 -18.53 -8.90 -1.05
CA TRP A 113 -19.16 -8.62 0.24
C TRP A 113 -18.35 -9.14 1.41
N TYR A 114 -18.25 -8.32 2.44
CA TYR A 114 -17.66 -8.70 3.72
C TYR A 114 -18.59 -8.32 4.86
N ASP A 115 -18.59 -9.13 5.90
CA ASP A 115 -19.33 -8.81 7.13
C ASP A 115 -18.68 -7.66 7.91
N ASP A 116 -19.29 -7.32 9.03
CA ASP A 116 -18.87 -6.24 9.93
C ASP A 116 -17.45 -6.46 10.49
N SER A 117 -17.00 -7.71 10.60
CA SER A 117 -15.66 -8.09 11.07
C SER A 117 -14.61 -8.15 9.93
N GLY A 118 -15.00 -7.85 8.69
CA GLY A 118 -14.14 -7.94 7.51
C GLY A 118 -14.02 -9.34 6.92
N ARG A 119 -14.79 -10.33 7.38
CA ARG A 119 -14.81 -11.69 6.78
C ARG A 119 -15.57 -11.65 5.46
N ASN A 120 -15.02 -12.28 4.41
CA ASN A 120 -15.68 -12.39 3.13
C ASN A 120 -16.93 -13.29 3.23
N ILE A 121 -18.09 -12.78 2.78
CA ILE A 121 -19.39 -13.44 2.86
C ILE A 121 -20.11 -13.59 1.51
N GLY A 122 -19.57 -12.98 0.44
CA GLY A 122 -20.18 -13.09 -0.88
C GLY A 122 -19.29 -12.51 -1.97
N GLY A 123 -19.54 -12.95 -3.22
CA GLY A 123 -18.77 -12.55 -4.38
C GLY A 123 -17.41 -13.23 -4.51
N PRO A 124 -16.54 -12.72 -5.39
CA PRO A 124 -15.27 -13.34 -5.73
C PRO A 124 -14.11 -13.15 -4.71
N PRO A 125 -14.18 -12.31 -3.66
CA PRO A 125 -13.08 -12.17 -2.72
C PRO A 125 -12.69 -13.49 -2.04
N PRO A 126 -11.42 -13.96 -2.18
CA PRO A 126 -11.01 -15.27 -1.68
C PRO A 126 -10.65 -15.29 -0.20
N LYS A 127 -10.47 -14.11 0.41
CA LYS A 127 -9.96 -13.95 1.79
C LYS A 127 -10.66 -12.80 2.49
N PRO A 128 -10.67 -12.76 3.85
CA PRO A 128 -11.14 -11.60 4.60
C PRO A 128 -10.32 -10.35 4.30
N LEU A 129 -10.85 -9.18 4.63
CA LEU A 129 -10.11 -7.93 4.63
C LEU A 129 -8.92 -8.06 5.57
N ARG A 130 -7.78 -7.54 5.13
CA ARG A 130 -6.57 -7.59 5.96
C ARG A 130 -6.73 -6.66 7.16
N ARG A 131 -6.69 -7.23 8.34
CA ARG A 131 -6.75 -6.50 9.60
C ARG A 131 -5.40 -5.85 9.91
N LEU A 132 -5.45 -4.74 10.62
CA LEU A 132 -4.30 -4.03 11.14
C LEU A 132 -4.41 -3.99 12.66
N ILE A 133 -3.26 -4.02 13.33
CA ILE A 133 -3.19 -3.90 14.79
C ILE A 133 -3.31 -2.43 15.16
N LEU A 134 -4.11 -2.13 16.16
CA LEU A 134 -4.29 -0.80 16.72
C LEU A 134 -3.74 -0.76 18.13
N VAL A 135 -2.92 0.26 18.41
CA VAL A 135 -2.48 0.61 19.75
C VAL A 135 -2.85 2.07 19.98
N ILE A 136 -3.59 2.33 21.03
CA ILE A 136 -3.98 3.68 21.43
C ILE A 136 -3.10 4.08 22.61
N GLU A 137 -2.25 5.10 22.40
CA GLU A 137 -1.36 5.65 23.42
C GLU A 137 -1.62 7.15 23.56
N GLU A 138 -2.18 7.55 24.72
CA GLU A 138 -2.50 8.94 25.03
C GLU A 138 -3.34 9.61 23.93
N GLU A 139 -2.71 10.43 23.08
CA GLU A 139 -3.34 11.11 21.95
C GLU A 139 -2.95 10.54 20.58
N LYS A 140 -2.26 9.41 20.55
CA LYS A 140 -1.78 8.77 19.33
C LYS A 140 -2.50 7.46 19.07
N LEU A 141 -2.86 7.25 17.82
CA LEU A 141 -3.37 6.00 17.29
C LEU A 141 -2.29 5.39 16.40
N ILE A 142 -1.64 4.35 16.89
CA ILE A 142 -0.61 3.63 16.17
C ILE A 142 -1.25 2.46 15.44
N VAL A 143 -1.12 2.44 14.13
CA VAL A 143 -1.63 1.38 13.27
C VAL A 143 -0.45 0.60 12.72
N ARG A 144 -0.41 -0.72 12.94
CA ARG A 144 0.69 -1.59 12.49
C ARG A 144 0.19 -2.78 11.69
N LYS A 145 1.08 -3.36 10.88
CA LYS A 145 0.83 -4.68 10.29
C LYS A 145 0.68 -5.72 11.38
N GLU A 146 -0.22 -6.66 11.15
CA GLU A 146 -0.25 -7.91 11.90
C GLU A 146 1.04 -8.70 11.61
N SER A 147 1.83 -8.98 12.65
CA SER A 147 3.03 -9.79 12.49
C SER A 147 2.65 -11.27 12.39
N PRO A 148 3.39 -12.09 11.61
CA PRO A 148 3.11 -13.53 11.52
C PRO A 148 3.21 -14.28 12.86
N GLU A 149 3.85 -13.69 13.86
CA GLU A 149 4.03 -14.27 15.20
C GLU A 149 2.82 -14.08 16.13
N GLU A 150 1.89 -13.16 15.81
CA GLU A 150 0.70 -12.88 16.65
C GLU A 150 -0.54 -13.72 16.25
N VAL A 151 -0.42 -14.57 15.23
CA VAL A 151 -1.50 -15.42 14.70
C VAL A 151 -1.49 -16.84 15.26
N LEU A 152 -0.62 -17.15 16.24
CA LEU A 152 -0.53 -18.48 16.87
C LEU A 152 -1.31 -18.57 18.16
#